data_773193338899fee4d471b6c51bf9cdca
#
_entry.id   773193338899fee4d471b6c51bf9cdca
#
_cell.length_a   1.000
_cell.length_b   1.000
_cell.length_c   1.000
_cell.angle_alpha   90.00
_cell.angle_beta   90.00
_cell.angle_gamma   90.00
#
_symmetry.space_group_name_H-M   'P 1'
#
loop_
_entity.id
_entity.type
_entity.pdbx_description
1 polymer ?
#
loop_
_entity_poly.entity_id
_entity_poly.type
_entity_poly.pdbx_seq_one_letter_code
_entity_poly.pdbx_strand_id
1 'polypeptide(L)'
;FILFSACLFLLSACNNDKPDAPEIQENPIFKVSMQDIQKAVRDALDNPINGMPNFDVPVIDAIDSIQADYRPAQSTEKTHYRKTLLYFVKLVKGPTVMVGADKRAEPIYGILPNADLKFGKGKLLAQDQLQAPCRLMIGAAAASALCAVETTTTPNPRWALLQTEKGRNMAGWQMTKCPVVWGQGYPLNLLSPSSEGPYADRGKAAAGSVPVALAQTLTVFKKDFSVFYGYNLKTSWAKLRNRTSNTSFTAGDEQNDIAVIVNYIGISIGQVYNKDGSATATLRRGLDFLSDYLGRSLGYDQNWNNVSRNMKANSHGITLLSVGEQNNDALWKRLGIERPKSSEICLLLDGFEQKNGATLFYVNSGCGEKANGYYLYDDKIWQEVARSPYSLNMKVYNLYTTTDYDEF
;
A
#
# COMPACT_ATOMS: atom_id res chain seq x y z
N PHE A 1 4.25 -44.03 3.44
CA PHE A 1 3.41 -43.94 2.21
C PHE A 1 2.32 -42.90 2.48
N ILE A 2 2.52 -41.66 2.09
CA ILE A 2 1.52 -40.58 2.15
C ILE A 2 1.10 -40.32 0.71
N LEU A 3 -0.15 -40.62 0.42
CA LEU A 3 -0.79 -40.34 -0.87
C LEU A 3 -0.92 -38.82 -1.03
N PHE A 4 -0.21 -38.27 -2.02
CA PHE A 4 -0.47 -36.92 -2.53
C PHE A 4 -1.72 -36.99 -3.42
N SER A 5 -2.83 -36.48 -2.89
CA SER A 5 -4.03 -36.22 -3.71
C SER A 5 -3.81 -34.91 -4.45
N ALA A 6 -3.49 -35.00 -5.73
CA ALA A 6 -3.46 -33.88 -6.65
C ALA A 6 -4.91 -33.47 -6.99
N CYS A 7 -5.45 -32.46 -6.33
CA CYS A 7 -6.68 -31.82 -6.78
C CYS A 7 -6.40 -31.00 -8.03
N LEU A 8 -6.67 -31.59 -9.20
CA LEU A 8 -6.76 -30.88 -10.46
C LEU A 8 -8.09 -30.12 -10.48
N PHE A 9 -8.08 -28.85 -10.11
CA PHE A 9 -9.23 -27.98 -10.34
C PHE A 9 -9.22 -27.51 -11.79
N LEU A 10 -10.08 -28.12 -12.60
CA LEU A 10 -10.50 -27.60 -13.89
C LEU A 10 -11.33 -26.33 -13.64
N LEU A 11 -10.75 -25.16 -13.96
CA LEU A 11 -11.47 -23.90 -14.01
C LEU A 11 -12.36 -23.92 -15.26
N SER A 12 -13.59 -24.42 -15.14
CA SER A 12 -14.63 -24.17 -16.13
C SER A 12 -15.37 -22.90 -15.75
N ALA A 13 -14.97 -21.78 -16.36
CA ALA A 13 -15.74 -20.54 -16.32
C ALA A 13 -16.84 -20.61 -17.39
N CYS A 14 -18.10 -20.69 -16.99
CA CYS A 14 -19.23 -20.51 -17.89
C CYS A 14 -19.43 -19.05 -18.28
N ASN A 15 -19.59 -18.91 -19.57
CA ASN A 15 -19.64 -17.74 -20.44
C ASN A 15 -20.96 -16.97 -20.40
N ASN A 16 -20.89 -15.67 -20.51
CA ASN A 16 -21.57 -14.84 -21.54
C ASN A 16 -21.16 -13.41 -21.35
N ASP A 17 -20.35 -12.87 -22.29
CA ASP A 17 -20.44 -11.52 -22.84
C ASP A 17 -19.15 -11.13 -23.53
N LYS A 18 -19.26 -10.86 -24.85
CA LYS A 18 -18.25 -10.43 -25.84
C LYS A 18 -17.11 -11.44 -26.07
N PRO A 19 -16.69 -11.64 -27.33
CA PRO A 19 -15.56 -12.52 -27.62
C PRO A 19 -14.35 -12.03 -26.83
N ASP A 20 -13.86 -12.89 -25.94
CA ASP A 20 -12.64 -12.64 -25.17
C ASP A 20 -11.52 -12.32 -26.16
N ALA A 21 -10.73 -11.27 -25.85
CA ALA A 21 -9.54 -10.97 -26.61
C ALA A 21 -8.67 -12.22 -26.70
N PRO A 22 -8.09 -12.53 -27.86
CA PRO A 22 -7.32 -13.76 -28.05
C PRO A 22 -6.19 -13.86 -27.03
N GLU A 23 -6.03 -15.03 -26.45
CA GLU A 23 -4.95 -15.32 -25.51
C GLU A 23 -3.63 -15.37 -26.30
N ILE A 24 -2.63 -14.61 -25.88
CA ILE A 24 -1.33 -14.64 -26.52
C ILE A 24 -0.68 -15.99 -26.26
N GLN A 25 -0.12 -16.63 -27.30
CA GLN A 25 0.85 -17.70 -27.08
C GLN A 25 2.08 -17.11 -26.38
N GLU A 26 2.11 -17.28 -25.07
CA GLU A 26 3.23 -16.79 -24.26
C GLU A 26 4.50 -17.56 -24.59
N ASN A 27 5.61 -16.83 -24.76
CA ASN A 27 6.92 -17.46 -24.87
C ASN A 27 7.19 -18.23 -23.56
N PRO A 28 7.43 -19.55 -23.63
CA PRO A 28 7.59 -20.41 -22.45
C PRO A 28 8.65 -19.92 -21.46
N ILE A 29 9.68 -19.19 -21.92
CA ILE A 29 10.75 -18.68 -21.06
C ILE A 29 10.25 -17.60 -20.07
N PHE A 30 9.16 -16.91 -20.38
CA PHE A 30 8.58 -15.89 -19.51
C PHE A 30 7.44 -16.40 -18.64
N LYS A 31 6.99 -17.62 -18.89
CA LYS A 31 5.87 -18.20 -18.13
C LYS A 31 6.29 -18.49 -16.69
N VAL A 32 5.49 -18.01 -15.76
CA VAL A 32 5.64 -18.32 -14.33
C VAL A 32 4.87 -19.60 -14.02
N SER A 33 5.58 -20.61 -13.55
CA SER A 33 4.99 -21.89 -13.16
C SER A 33 4.50 -21.87 -11.71
N MET A 34 3.69 -22.86 -11.32
CA MET A 34 3.30 -23.05 -9.92
C MET A 34 4.51 -23.24 -9.00
N GLN A 35 5.57 -23.86 -9.47
CA GLN A 35 6.82 -24.01 -8.72
C GLN A 35 7.51 -22.65 -8.50
N ASP A 36 7.50 -21.76 -9.51
CA ASP A 36 8.03 -20.41 -9.38
C ASP A 36 7.23 -19.61 -8.36
N ILE A 37 5.89 -19.70 -8.38
CA ILE A 37 5.01 -19.07 -7.38
C ILE A 37 5.34 -19.57 -5.98
N GLN A 38 5.43 -20.88 -5.79
CA GLN A 38 5.78 -21.47 -4.49
C GLN A 38 7.15 -21.01 -3.98
N LYS A 39 8.14 -20.90 -4.87
CA LYS A 39 9.47 -20.37 -4.53
C LYS A 39 9.39 -18.89 -4.12
N ALA A 40 8.66 -18.07 -4.88
CA ALA A 40 8.49 -16.65 -4.56
C ALA A 40 7.79 -16.46 -3.20
N VAL A 41 6.73 -17.23 -2.92
CA VAL A 41 6.02 -17.18 -1.64
C VAL A 41 6.93 -17.59 -0.48
N ARG A 42 7.68 -18.68 -0.61
CA ARG A 42 8.64 -19.09 0.44
C ARG A 42 9.70 -18.03 0.66
N ASP A 43 10.27 -17.48 -0.43
CA ASP A 43 11.26 -16.43 -0.33
C ASP A 43 10.70 -15.18 0.35
N ALA A 44 9.46 -14.79 0.04
CA ALA A 44 8.79 -13.66 0.68
C ALA A 44 8.64 -13.84 2.20
N LEU A 45 8.53 -15.08 2.69
CA LEU A 45 8.25 -15.40 4.09
C LEU A 45 9.47 -15.92 4.86
N ASP A 46 10.60 -16.18 4.21
CA ASP A 46 11.82 -16.76 4.83
C ASP A 46 12.47 -15.87 5.91
N ASN A 47 12.11 -14.59 5.97
CA ASN A 47 12.45 -13.73 7.10
C ASN A 47 11.15 -13.29 7.77
N PRO A 48 10.94 -13.61 9.04
CA PRO A 48 9.74 -13.20 9.73
C PRO A 48 9.70 -11.67 9.78
N ILE A 49 8.78 -11.11 9.01
CA ILE A 49 8.40 -9.72 9.18
C ILE A 49 7.86 -9.60 10.61
N ASN A 50 8.36 -8.66 11.39
CA ASN A 50 7.94 -8.49 12.79
C ASN A 50 6.41 -8.47 12.90
N GLY A 51 5.91 -9.38 13.73
CA GLY A 51 4.48 -9.56 13.95
C GLY A 51 3.80 -10.60 13.05
N MET A 52 4.51 -11.18 12.09
CA MET A 52 3.98 -12.33 11.35
C MET A 52 4.39 -13.65 12.00
N PRO A 53 3.49 -14.65 12.04
CA PRO A 53 3.84 -15.97 12.50
C PRO A 53 4.89 -16.59 11.57
N ASN A 54 5.80 -17.37 12.14
CA ASN A 54 6.77 -18.16 11.37
C ASN A 54 6.02 -19.29 10.64
N PHE A 55 6.13 -19.34 9.31
CA PHE A 55 5.48 -20.36 8.51
C PHE A 55 6.50 -21.42 8.09
N ASP A 56 6.50 -22.59 8.71
CA ASP A 56 7.40 -23.68 8.35
C ASP A 56 7.18 -24.15 6.89
N VAL A 57 5.93 -24.21 6.45
CA VAL A 57 5.56 -24.49 5.06
C VAL A 57 4.32 -23.67 4.71
N PRO A 58 4.43 -22.67 3.82
CA PRO A 58 3.26 -21.90 3.41
C PRO A 58 2.27 -22.79 2.61
N VAL A 59 1.06 -22.92 3.13
CA VAL A 59 -0.04 -23.62 2.45
C VAL A 59 -0.87 -22.58 1.69
N ILE A 60 -0.94 -22.72 0.37
CA ILE A 60 -1.73 -21.86 -0.50
C ILE A 60 -3.21 -22.21 -0.35
N ASP A 61 -4.03 -21.21 -0.02
CA ASP A 61 -5.49 -21.30 0.07
C ASP A 61 -6.14 -21.00 -1.29
N ALA A 62 -5.74 -19.88 -1.91
CA ALA A 62 -6.26 -19.43 -3.19
C ALA A 62 -5.22 -18.63 -3.99
N ILE A 63 -5.39 -18.59 -5.30
CA ILE A 63 -4.62 -17.73 -6.21
C ILE A 63 -5.61 -16.96 -7.07
N ASP A 64 -5.60 -15.65 -6.91
CA ASP A 64 -6.31 -14.71 -7.75
C ASP A 64 -5.34 -13.95 -8.66
N SER A 65 -5.84 -13.19 -9.64
CA SER A 65 -4.97 -12.48 -10.59
C SER A 65 -5.54 -11.14 -11.02
N ILE A 66 -4.64 -10.26 -11.45
CA ILE A 66 -4.96 -9.04 -12.19
C ILE A 66 -4.47 -9.19 -13.62
N GLN A 67 -5.37 -8.91 -14.58
CA GLN A 67 -5.08 -8.88 -16.00
C GLN A 67 -5.20 -7.47 -16.54
N ALA A 68 -4.26 -7.07 -17.40
CA ALA A 68 -4.28 -5.80 -18.09
C ALA A 68 -4.41 -5.96 -19.60
N ASP A 69 -4.83 -4.87 -20.25
CA ASP A 69 -4.74 -4.74 -21.71
C ASP A 69 -3.26 -4.54 -22.08
N TYR A 70 -2.72 -5.51 -22.81
CA TYR A 70 -1.33 -5.56 -23.22
C TYR A 70 -1.20 -5.35 -24.74
N ARG A 71 -0.19 -4.60 -25.13
CA ARG A 71 0.22 -4.43 -26.54
C ARG A 71 1.69 -4.80 -26.67
N PRO A 72 2.02 -5.83 -27.45
CA PRO A 72 3.42 -6.12 -27.74
C PRO A 72 4.09 -4.91 -28.41
N ALA A 73 5.30 -4.55 -27.96
CA ALA A 73 6.04 -3.39 -28.45
C ALA A 73 6.29 -3.39 -29.98
N GLN A 74 6.24 -4.56 -30.62
CA GLN A 74 6.49 -4.75 -32.05
C GLN A 74 5.19 -4.99 -32.86
N SER A 75 4.01 -4.98 -32.23
CA SER A 75 2.75 -5.23 -32.92
C SER A 75 2.26 -3.97 -33.64
N THR A 76 2.15 -4.04 -34.95
CA THR A 76 1.43 -3.05 -35.79
C THR A 76 -0.08 -3.25 -35.76
N GLU A 77 -0.55 -4.35 -35.19
CA GLU A 77 -1.96 -4.68 -35.12
C GLU A 77 -2.67 -3.94 -33.98
N LYS A 78 -3.91 -3.53 -34.23
CA LYS A 78 -4.80 -2.93 -33.23
C LYS A 78 -5.36 -3.93 -32.24
N THR A 79 -4.91 -5.19 -32.28
CA THR A 79 -5.42 -6.26 -31.45
C THR A 79 -4.97 -6.07 -30.01
N HIS A 80 -5.92 -5.96 -29.11
CA HIS A 80 -5.69 -5.91 -27.66
C HIS A 80 -5.65 -7.33 -27.11
N TYR A 81 -4.62 -7.63 -26.37
CA TYR A 81 -4.48 -8.91 -25.69
C TYR A 81 -4.68 -8.71 -24.19
N ARG A 82 -5.22 -9.71 -23.51
CA ARG A 82 -5.23 -9.75 -22.06
C ARG A 82 -4.01 -10.47 -21.55
N LYS A 83 -3.30 -9.85 -20.63
CA LYS A 83 -2.09 -10.39 -20.01
C LYS A 83 -2.25 -10.39 -18.50
N THR A 84 -2.04 -11.53 -17.86
CA THR A 84 -1.93 -11.60 -16.41
C THR A 84 -0.64 -10.91 -15.97
N LEU A 85 -0.74 -9.95 -15.07
CA LEU A 85 0.38 -9.17 -14.55
C LEU A 85 0.83 -9.64 -13.18
N LEU A 86 -0.13 -9.89 -12.29
CA LEU A 86 0.12 -10.24 -10.89
C LEU A 86 -0.75 -11.42 -10.49
N TYR A 87 -0.18 -12.31 -9.69
CA TYR A 87 -0.89 -13.28 -8.88
C TYR A 87 -0.98 -12.79 -7.43
N PHE A 88 -2.13 -13.00 -6.82
CA PHE A 88 -2.39 -12.77 -5.40
C PHE A 88 -2.53 -14.13 -4.74
N VAL A 89 -1.46 -14.54 -4.09
CA VAL A 89 -1.36 -15.86 -3.47
C VAL A 89 -1.77 -15.74 -2.01
N LYS A 90 -2.99 -16.12 -1.69
CA LYS A 90 -3.53 -16.14 -0.35
C LYS A 90 -3.09 -17.40 0.38
N LEU A 91 -2.61 -17.27 1.60
CA LEU A 91 -2.18 -18.39 2.43
C LEU A 91 -3.22 -18.73 3.50
N VAL A 92 -3.31 -20.00 3.85
CA VAL A 92 -4.12 -20.46 4.97
C VAL A 92 -3.60 -19.85 6.25
N LYS A 93 -4.41 -19.03 6.94
CA LYS A 93 -4.03 -18.29 8.17
C LYS A 93 -2.75 -17.45 8.00
N GLY A 94 -2.49 -16.94 6.80
CA GLY A 94 -1.29 -16.20 6.48
C GLY A 94 -1.56 -14.96 5.62
N PRO A 95 -0.51 -14.24 5.22
CA PRO A 95 -0.62 -13.08 4.35
C PRO A 95 -1.05 -13.45 2.94
N THR A 96 -1.40 -12.44 2.16
CA THR A 96 -1.47 -12.52 0.70
C THR A 96 -0.15 -12.02 0.12
N VAL A 97 0.51 -12.81 -0.71
CA VAL A 97 1.74 -12.43 -1.41
C VAL A 97 1.41 -12.05 -2.84
N MET A 98 1.83 -10.86 -3.27
CA MET A 98 1.73 -10.41 -4.66
C MET A 98 2.95 -10.89 -5.43
N VAL A 99 2.74 -11.77 -6.41
CA VAL A 99 3.78 -12.41 -7.23
C VAL A 99 3.62 -11.96 -8.67
N GLY A 100 4.72 -11.64 -9.35
CA GLY A 100 4.70 -11.36 -10.79
C GLY A 100 4.24 -12.57 -11.60
N ALA A 101 3.43 -12.32 -12.63
CA ALA A 101 2.90 -13.39 -13.48
C ALA A 101 3.72 -13.61 -14.76
N ASP A 102 4.79 -12.86 -14.95
CA ASP A 102 5.71 -12.94 -16.09
C ASP A 102 7.15 -12.82 -15.59
N LYS A 103 8.05 -13.67 -16.06
CA LYS A 103 9.45 -13.66 -15.59
C LYS A 103 10.26 -12.41 -15.98
N ARG A 104 9.75 -11.55 -16.83
CA ARG A 104 10.33 -10.21 -17.08
C ARG A 104 10.06 -9.26 -15.92
N ALA A 105 8.97 -9.47 -15.21
CA ALA A 105 8.58 -8.71 -14.03
C ALA A 105 9.31 -9.18 -12.77
N GLU A 106 9.17 -8.44 -11.69
CA GLU A 106 9.70 -8.82 -10.38
C GLU A 106 9.00 -10.06 -9.84
N PRO A 107 9.71 -10.95 -9.14
CA PRO A 107 9.07 -12.11 -8.52
C PRO A 107 8.11 -11.75 -7.38
N ILE A 108 8.42 -10.71 -6.59
CA ILE A 108 7.63 -10.30 -5.43
C ILE A 108 7.33 -8.80 -5.54
N TYR A 109 6.05 -8.46 -5.51
CA TYR A 109 5.54 -7.09 -5.53
C TYR A 109 5.03 -6.60 -4.19
N GLY A 110 4.76 -7.49 -3.27
CA GLY A 110 4.35 -7.12 -1.93
C GLY A 110 3.86 -8.27 -1.08
N ILE A 111 3.72 -7.98 0.20
CA ILE A 111 3.23 -8.90 1.23
C ILE A 111 2.19 -8.15 2.03
N LEU A 112 0.96 -8.65 2.02
CA LEU A 112 -0.21 -8.03 2.64
C LEU A 112 -0.66 -8.90 3.81
N PRO A 113 -0.35 -8.55 5.06
CA PRO A 113 -0.62 -9.39 6.21
C PRO A 113 -2.10 -9.71 6.41
N ASN A 114 -2.97 -8.72 6.20
CA ASN A 114 -4.38 -8.78 6.55
C ASN A 114 -5.31 -8.34 5.40
N ALA A 115 -4.91 -8.57 4.13
CA ALA A 115 -5.71 -8.12 3.00
C ALA A 115 -6.93 -9.03 2.76
N ASP A 116 -8.12 -8.44 2.83
CA ASP A 116 -9.37 -9.04 2.37
C ASP A 116 -9.68 -8.54 0.95
N LEU A 117 -8.93 -9.05 -0.02
CA LEU A 117 -9.08 -8.70 -1.44
C LEU A 117 -10.10 -9.63 -2.09
N LYS A 118 -10.99 -9.07 -2.92
CA LYS A 118 -11.93 -9.86 -3.72
C LYS A 118 -11.68 -9.63 -5.20
N PHE A 119 -11.71 -10.72 -5.93
CA PHE A 119 -11.42 -10.74 -7.35
C PHE A 119 -12.58 -11.33 -8.13
N GLY A 120 -12.69 -10.94 -9.39
CA GLY A 120 -13.64 -11.53 -10.32
C GLY A 120 -13.21 -11.33 -11.76
N LYS A 121 -13.21 -12.39 -12.57
CA LYS A 121 -12.84 -12.36 -13.99
C LYS A 121 -11.47 -11.69 -14.27
N GLY A 122 -10.44 -11.97 -13.45
CA GLY A 122 -9.10 -11.40 -13.59
C GLY A 122 -9.00 -9.91 -13.27
N LYS A 123 -9.94 -9.37 -12.49
CA LYS A 123 -9.96 -7.98 -12.03
C LYS A 123 -10.07 -7.95 -10.52
N LEU A 124 -9.40 -6.97 -9.90
CA LEU A 124 -9.69 -6.60 -8.54
C LEU A 124 -11.08 -5.94 -8.51
N LEU A 125 -12.01 -6.55 -7.80
CA LEU A 125 -13.34 -5.98 -7.67
C LEU A 125 -13.26 -4.73 -6.81
N ALA A 126 -13.80 -3.63 -7.33
CA ALA A 126 -14.04 -2.44 -6.54
C ALA A 126 -15.05 -2.84 -5.46
N GLN A 127 -14.56 -2.98 -4.25
CA GLN A 127 -15.42 -3.09 -3.09
C GLN A 127 -15.47 -1.74 -2.42
N ASP A 128 -16.63 -1.44 -1.89
CA ASP A 128 -16.87 -0.24 -1.08
C ASP A 128 -15.89 -0.12 0.09
N GLN A 129 -15.17 -1.20 0.42
CA GLN A 129 -14.19 -1.28 1.51
C GLN A 129 -12.73 -1.21 1.06
N LEU A 130 -12.44 -1.31 -0.24
CA LEU A 130 -11.06 -1.15 -0.70
C LEU A 130 -10.78 0.34 -0.87
N GLN A 131 -10.34 0.96 0.21
CA GLN A 131 -10.07 2.39 0.25
C GLN A 131 -9.01 2.79 -0.79
N ALA A 132 -9.10 4.00 -1.27
CA ALA A 132 -8.25 4.54 -2.33
C ALA A 132 -6.73 4.26 -2.17
N PRO A 133 -6.14 4.31 -0.95
CA PRO A 133 -4.73 3.99 -0.75
C PRO A 133 -4.33 2.57 -1.13
N CYS A 134 -5.15 1.57 -0.80
CA CYS A 134 -4.86 0.18 -1.15
C CYS A 134 -4.89 -0.04 -2.68
N ARG A 135 -5.92 0.50 -3.35
CA ARG A 135 -6.01 0.44 -4.82
C ARG A 135 -4.82 1.12 -5.50
N LEU A 136 -4.34 2.22 -4.92
CA LEU A 136 -3.15 2.90 -5.41
C LEU A 136 -1.93 1.98 -5.38
N MET A 137 -1.65 1.35 -4.24
CA MET A 137 -0.46 0.52 -4.08
C MET A 137 -0.52 -0.75 -4.95
N ILE A 138 -1.69 -1.36 -5.08
CA ILE A 138 -1.90 -2.47 -6.02
C ILE A 138 -1.76 -1.99 -7.47
N GLY A 139 -2.28 -0.80 -7.79
CA GLY A 139 -2.09 -0.17 -9.09
C GLY A 139 -0.63 0.09 -9.42
N ALA A 140 0.16 0.54 -8.43
CA ALA A 140 1.61 0.72 -8.58
C ALA A 140 2.32 -0.60 -8.91
N ALA A 141 2.00 -1.67 -8.19
CA ALA A 141 2.54 -3.00 -8.45
C ALA A 141 2.17 -3.50 -9.86
N ALA A 142 0.90 -3.34 -10.26
CA ALA A 142 0.43 -3.74 -11.60
C ALA A 142 1.07 -2.89 -12.71
N ALA A 143 1.25 -1.58 -12.50
CA ALA A 143 1.91 -0.69 -13.44
C ALA A 143 3.39 -1.05 -13.63
N SER A 144 4.10 -1.40 -12.55
CA SER A 144 5.47 -1.87 -12.59
C SER A 144 5.59 -3.19 -13.36
N ALA A 145 4.69 -4.15 -13.10
CA ALA A 145 4.65 -5.41 -13.85
C ALA A 145 4.37 -5.17 -15.34
N LEU A 146 3.42 -4.30 -15.69
CA LEU A 146 3.11 -3.95 -17.07
C LEU A 146 4.31 -3.29 -17.76
N CYS A 147 4.97 -2.33 -17.10
CA CYS A 147 6.17 -1.68 -17.61
C CYS A 147 7.26 -2.71 -17.93
N ALA A 148 7.54 -3.62 -16.99
CA ALA A 148 8.55 -4.66 -17.19
C ALA A 148 8.22 -5.57 -18.39
N VAL A 149 6.97 -6.01 -18.50
CA VAL A 149 6.51 -6.87 -19.61
C VAL A 149 6.60 -6.18 -20.97
N GLU A 150 6.35 -4.87 -21.05
CA GLU A 150 6.36 -4.12 -22.30
C GLU A 150 7.75 -3.63 -22.72
N THR A 151 8.64 -3.40 -21.75
CA THR A 151 9.95 -2.78 -22.03
C THR A 151 11.14 -3.75 -21.92
N THR A 152 10.95 -4.96 -21.39
CA THR A 152 12.02 -5.93 -21.15
C THR A 152 11.88 -7.15 -22.05
N THR A 153 12.99 -7.62 -22.59
CA THR A 153 13.06 -8.78 -23.51
C THR A 153 13.71 -10.02 -22.90
N THR A 154 14.19 -9.91 -21.67
CA THR A 154 14.86 -10.99 -20.94
C THR A 154 14.20 -11.24 -19.60
N PRO A 155 14.27 -12.44 -19.03
CA PRO A 155 13.82 -12.69 -17.68
C PRO A 155 14.55 -11.82 -16.65
N ASN A 156 13.83 -11.38 -15.62
CA ASN A 156 14.41 -10.68 -14.50
C ASN A 156 15.32 -11.65 -13.70
N PRO A 157 16.59 -11.29 -13.47
CA PRO A 157 17.54 -12.20 -12.81
C PRO A 157 17.16 -12.54 -11.37
N ARG A 158 16.28 -11.78 -10.73
CA ARG A 158 15.81 -12.07 -9.37
C ARG A 158 15.03 -13.36 -9.24
N TRP A 159 14.40 -13.83 -10.32
CA TRP A 159 13.79 -15.17 -10.34
C TRP A 159 14.79 -16.29 -10.07
N ALA A 160 16.04 -16.14 -10.53
CA ALA A 160 17.11 -17.10 -10.27
C ALA A 160 17.67 -17.02 -8.84
N LEU A 161 17.45 -15.90 -8.13
CA LEU A 161 17.91 -15.71 -6.77
C LEU A 161 16.92 -16.22 -5.71
N LEU A 162 15.70 -16.56 -6.10
CA LEU A 162 14.70 -17.09 -5.18
C LEU A 162 15.21 -18.36 -4.48
N GLN A 163 15.16 -18.37 -3.15
CA GLN A 163 15.57 -19.50 -2.30
C GLN A 163 17.05 -19.93 -2.41
N THR A 164 17.92 -19.07 -2.94
CA THR A 164 19.35 -19.27 -2.84
C THR A 164 19.87 -18.76 -1.49
N GLU A 165 20.96 -19.36 -0.99
CA GLU A 165 21.61 -18.87 0.24
C GLU A 165 22.03 -17.39 0.14
N LYS A 166 22.45 -16.95 -1.05
CA LYS A 166 22.75 -15.54 -1.32
C LYS A 166 21.53 -14.63 -1.13
N GLY A 167 20.35 -15.09 -1.52
CA GLY A 167 19.10 -14.36 -1.30
C GLY A 167 18.78 -14.21 0.20
N ARG A 168 18.99 -15.25 0.98
CA ARG A 168 18.72 -15.25 2.43
C ARG A 168 19.62 -14.28 3.20
N ASN A 169 20.88 -14.09 2.78
CA ASN A 169 21.86 -13.25 3.47
C ASN A 169 21.76 -11.76 3.14
N MET A 170 20.85 -11.33 2.26
CA MET A 170 20.73 -9.92 1.83
C MET A 170 19.59 -9.16 2.50
N ALA A 171 18.96 -9.73 3.50
CA ALA A 171 17.86 -9.09 4.20
C ALA A 171 18.37 -8.02 5.18
N GLY A 172 18.22 -6.78 4.81
CA GLY A 172 18.24 -5.65 5.73
C GLY A 172 16.81 -5.28 6.07
N TRP A 173 16.43 -5.39 7.31
CA TRP A 173 15.10 -5.06 7.77
C TRP A 173 15.11 -3.86 8.71
N GLN A 174 14.17 -2.94 8.51
CA GLN A 174 13.99 -1.78 9.37
C GLN A 174 12.61 -1.84 10.02
N MET A 175 12.58 -1.79 11.35
CA MET A 175 11.34 -1.83 12.13
C MET A 175 10.42 -0.65 11.83
N THR A 176 9.13 -0.90 11.86
CA THR A 176 8.11 0.14 11.87
C THR A 176 8.23 0.99 13.13
N LYS A 177 8.09 2.30 12.98
CA LYS A 177 8.17 3.29 14.08
C LYS A 177 6.79 3.75 14.53
N CYS A 178 5.82 3.76 13.62
CA CYS A 178 4.46 4.11 13.94
C CYS A 178 3.81 2.96 14.73
N PRO A 179 3.43 3.18 15.99
CA PRO A 179 2.89 2.12 16.85
C PRO A 179 1.43 1.79 16.54
N VAL A 180 0.80 2.54 15.61
CA VAL A 180 -0.63 2.48 15.38
C VAL A 180 -0.97 2.26 13.91
N VAL A 181 -2.09 1.59 13.65
CA VAL A 181 -2.63 1.31 12.31
C VAL A 181 -4.07 1.83 12.20
N TRP A 182 -4.24 3.13 12.46
CA TRP A 182 -5.55 3.75 12.44
C TRP A 182 -6.10 3.85 11.02
N GLY A 183 -7.43 3.68 10.92
CA GLY A 183 -8.16 3.84 9.67
C GLY A 183 -9.08 5.05 9.71
N GLN A 184 -9.60 5.43 8.55
CA GLN A 184 -10.46 6.62 8.38
C GLN A 184 -11.90 6.42 8.88
N GLY A 185 -12.26 5.21 9.32
CA GLY A 185 -13.58 4.89 9.87
C GLY A 185 -13.69 5.18 11.38
N TYR A 186 -14.78 4.69 11.97
CA TYR A 186 -15.08 4.84 13.40
C TYR A 186 -13.94 4.30 14.29
N PRO A 187 -13.55 5.00 15.38
CA PRO A 187 -14.13 6.23 15.91
C PRO A 187 -13.55 7.54 15.32
N LEU A 188 -12.53 7.48 14.46
CA LEU A 188 -11.86 8.68 13.96
C LEU A 188 -12.77 9.59 13.15
N ASN A 189 -13.80 9.03 12.49
CA ASN A 189 -14.77 9.79 11.72
C ASN A 189 -16.04 10.21 12.51
N LEU A 190 -16.05 10.06 13.81
CA LEU A 190 -17.24 10.32 14.64
C LEU A 190 -17.79 11.74 14.46
N LEU A 191 -16.92 12.74 14.26
CA LEU A 191 -17.26 14.14 14.05
C LEU A 191 -17.35 14.54 12.58
N SER A 192 -17.12 13.61 11.65
CA SER A 192 -17.33 13.87 10.23
C SER A 192 -18.81 14.10 9.89
N PRO A 193 -19.15 14.81 8.81
CA PRO A 193 -20.51 14.98 8.35
C PRO A 193 -21.22 13.64 8.12
N SER A 194 -22.54 13.65 8.22
CA SER A 194 -23.35 12.48 7.85
C SER A 194 -23.23 12.19 6.36
N SER A 195 -23.14 10.91 6.00
CA SER A 195 -23.01 10.44 4.62
C SER A 195 -23.56 9.03 4.47
N GLU A 196 -24.22 8.79 3.34
CA GLU A 196 -24.67 7.46 2.88
C GLU A 196 -23.82 6.95 1.71
N GLY A 197 -22.77 7.66 1.36
CA GLY A 197 -21.88 7.30 0.26
C GLY A 197 -21.06 6.03 0.53
N PRO A 198 -20.48 5.41 -0.51
CA PRO A 198 -19.76 4.14 -0.40
C PRO A 198 -18.51 4.18 0.49
N TYR A 199 -17.97 5.37 0.76
CA TYR A 199 -16.84 5.54 1.69
C TYR A 199 -17.27 5.90 3.12
N ALA A 200 -18.58 5.99 3.37
CA ALA A 200 -19.09 6.25 4.71
C ALA A 200 -18.94 5.03 5.62
N ASP A 201 -18.65 5.28 6.89
CA ASP A 201 -18.68 4.28 7.95
C ASP A 201 -19.60 4.73 9.08
N ARG A 202 -20.55 3.88 9.46
CA ARG A 202 -21.59 4.16 10.47
C ARG A 202 -22.36 5.45 10.20
N GLY A 203 -22.70 5.72 8.94
CA GLY A 203 -23.45 6.90 8.51
C GLY A 203 -22.65 8.22 8.56
N LYS A 204 -21.35 8.15 8.66
CA LYS A 204 -20.42 9.30 8.67
C LYS A 204 -19.43 9.21 7.53
N ALA A 205 -19.08 10.32 6.92
CA ALA A 205 -18.01 10.39 5.93
C ALA A 205 -16.68 9.93 6.53
N ALA A 206 -15.77 9.45 5.69
CA ALA A 206 -14.42 9.07 6.11
C ALA A 206 -13.67 10.25 6.73
N ALA A 207 -12.83 9.99 7.72
CA ALA A 207 -12.02 11.03 8.39
C ALA A 207 -10.96 11.67 7.47
N GLY A 208 -10.64 11.04 6.34
CA GLY A 208 -9.64 11.49 5.38
C GLY A 208 -8.25 10.92 5.61
N SER A 209 -7.55 10.56 4.53
CA SER A 209 -6.23 9.94 4.63
C SER A 209 -5.17 10.91 5.16
N VAL A 210 -5.24 12.18 4.80
CA VAL A 210 -4.27 13.19 5.27
C VAL A 210 -4.40 13.41 6.79
N PRO A 211 -5.57 13.74 7.37
CA PRO A 211 -5.68 13.89 8.83
C PRO A 211 -5.29 12.64 9.61
N VAL A 212 -5.63 11.46 9.11
CA VAL A 212 -5.27 10.19 9.77
C VAL A 212 -3.75 9.99 9.74
N ALA A 213 -3.09 10.20 8.60
CA ALA A 213 -1.63 10.09 8.48
C ALA A 213 -0.91 11.11 9.39
N LEU A 214 -1.42 12.34 9.50
CA LEU A 214 -0.86 13.35 10.41
C LEU A 214 -1.05 12.96 11.88
N ALA A 215 -2.22 12.45 12.25
CA ALA A 215 -2.47 11.97 13.62
C ALA A 215 -1.55 10.78 13.96
N GLN A 216 -1.34 9.84 13.03
CA GLN A 216 -0.38 8.76 13.19
C GLN A 216 1.06 9.29 13.30
N THR A 217 1.42 10.29 12.52
CA THR A 217 2.73 10.97 12.62
C THR A 217 2.97 11.57 14.01
N LEU A 218 1.96 12.18 14.62
CA LEU A 218 2.07 12.68 16.00
C LEU A 218 2.40 11.59 17.03
N THR A 219 1.96 10.35 16.79
CA THR A 219 2.33 9.22 17.68
C THR A 219 3.81 8.89 17.63
N VAL A 220 4.46 9.08 16.48
CA VAL A 220 5.89 8.83 16.28
C VAL A 220 6.73 9.88 16.99
N PHE A 221 6.36 11.17 16.87
CA PHE A 221 7.05 12.26 17.55
C PHE A 221 6.84 12.28 19.07
N LYS A 222 5.94 11.42 19.59
CA LYS A 222 5.72 11.17 21.03
C LYS A 222 5.52 12.42 21.87
N LYS A 223 5.07 13.52 21.28
CA LYS A 223 4.76 14.74 22.01
C LYS A 223 3.52 14.48 22.87
N ASP A 224 3.65 14.63 24.19
CA ASP A 224 2.52 14.50 25.09
C ASP A 224 1.79 15.85 25.22
N PHE A 225 0.46 15.79 25.26
CA PHE A 225 -0.40 16.92 25.46
C PHE A 225 -1.73 16.51 26.12
N SER A 226 -2.27 17.43 26.90
CA SER A 226 -3.61 17.31 27.52
C SER A 226 -4.61 18.32 26.94
N VAL A 227 -4.10 19.30 26.20
CA VAL A 227 -4.90 20.30 25.50
C VAL A 227 -4.51 20.31 24.04
N PHE A 228 -5.49 20.16 23.18
CA PHE A 228 -5.29 20.17 21.74
C PHE A 228 -6.06 21.35 21.14
N TYR A 229 -5.37 22.42 20.78
CA TYR A 229 -5.94 23.66 20.26
C TYR A 229 -7.13 24.19 21.08
N GLY A 230 -6.96 24.27 22.41
CA GLY A 230 -7.99 24.76 23.34
C GLY A 230 -9.01 23.72 23.79
N TYR A 231 -9.01 22.53 23.20
CA TYR A 231 -9.83 21.42 23.68
C TYR A 231 -9.08 20.64 24.77
N ASN A 232 -9.68 20.53 25.94
CA ASN A 232 -9.15 19.73 27.05
C ASN A 232 -9.50 18.26 26.82
N LEU A 233 -8.48 17.42 26.56
CA LEU A 233 -8.66 15.98 26.40
C LEU A 233 -9.11 15.37 27.73
N LYS A 234 -10.08 14.49 27.67
CA LYS A 234 -10.51 13.64 28.80
C LYS A 234 -9.54 12.48 29.03
N THR A 235 -8.90 12.03 27.96
CA THR A 235 -7.90 10.98 27.96
C THR A 235 -6.56 11.58 27.53
N SER A 236 -5.48 11.28 28.27
CA SER A 236 -4.15 11.76 27.90
C SER A 236 -3.72 11.25 26.53
N TRP A 237 -2.97 12.08 25.78
CA TRP A 237 -2.42 11.67 24.51
C TRP A 237 -1.55 10.40 24.63
N ALA A 238 -0.77 10.29 25.71
CA ALA A 238 0.03 9.09 25.99
C ALA A 238 -0.80 7.81 25.98
N LYS A 239 -2.04 7.86 26.45
CA LYS A 239 -2.97 6.72 26.44
C LYS A 239 -3.56 6.49 25.05
N LEU A 240 -3.98 7.56 24.35
CA LEU A 240 -4.56 7.46 23.00
C LEU A 240 -3.58 6.88 21.98
N ARG A 241 -2.32 7.35 21.99
CA ARG A 241 -1.29 6.88 21.05
C ARG A 241 -0.87 5.42 21.24
N ASN A 242 -1.24 4.81 22.36
CA ASN A 242 -1.03 3.38 22.61
C ASN A 242 -2.20 2.51 22.12
N ARG A 243 -3.24 3.11 21.53
CA ARG A 243 -4.35 2.40 20.90
C ARG A 243 -3.95 1.98 19.49
N THR A 244 -3.56 0.73 19.32
CA THR A 244 -2.93 0.23 18.08
C THR A 244 -3.83 0.28 16.86
N SER A 245 -5.15 0.15 17.03
CA SER A 245 -6.13 0.14 15.92
C SER A 245 -7.42 0.87 16.33
N ASN A 246 -8.30 1.11 15.36
CA ASN A 246 -9.61 1.72 15.60
C ASN A 246 -10.44 0.97 16.65
N THR A 247 -10.35 -0.34 16.68
CA THR A 247 -11.11 -1.19 17.60
C THR A 247 -10.55 -1.23 19.02
N SER A 248 -9.35 -0.72 19.23
CA SER A 248 -8.69 -0.69 20.53
C SER A 248 -9.07 0.50 21.41
N PHE A 249 -9.77 1.51 20.86
CA PHE A 249 -10.28 2.64 21.62
C PHE A 249 -11.45 2.23 22.50
N THR A 250 -11.39 2.59 23.79
CA THR A 250 -12.50 2.41 24.73
C THR A 250 -13.63 3.38 24.39
N ALA A 251 -14.88 2.91 24.48
CA ALA A 251 -16.06 3.72 24.24
C ALA A 251 -16.12 4.95 25.20
N GLY A 252 -16.64 6.04 24.69
CA GLY A 252 -16.76 7.30 25.44
C GLY A 252 -15.58 8.25 25.21
N ASP A 253 -14.86 8.60 26.27
CA ASP A 253 -13.87 9.68 26.22
C ASP A 253 -12.74 9.45 25.21
N GLU A 254 -12.19 8.24 25.12
CA GLU A 254 -11.11 7.95 24.17
C GLU A 254 -11.55 8.11 22.72
N GLN A 255 -12.75 7.60 22.40
CA GLN A 255 -13.31 7.71 21.06
C GLN A 255 -13.64 9.16 20.69
N ASN A 256 -14.16 9.92 21.64
CA ASN A 256 -14.42 11.34 21.43
C ASN A 256 -13.15 12.15 21.25
N ASP A 257 -12.16 11.94 22.11
CA ASP A 257 -10.90 12.68 22.06
C ASP A 257 -10.13 12.45 20.77
N ILE A 258 -10.01 11.18 20.31
CA ILE A 258 -9.34 10.91 19.03
C ILE A 258 -10.11 11.50 17.84
N ALA A 259 -11.43 11.46 17.88
CA ALA A 259 -12.26 12.08 16.85
C ALA A 259 -12.09 13.60 16.82
N VAL A 260 -12.00 14.26 17.97
CA VAL A 260 -11.73 15.71 18.06
C VAL A 260 -10.36 16.03 17.46
N ILE A 261 -9.31 15.27 17.79
CA ILE A 261 -7.96 15.50 17.26
C ILE A 261 -7.97 15.40 15.73
N VAL A 262 -8.51 14.30 15.17
CA VAL A 262 -8.50 14.06 13.73
C VAL A 262 -9.38 15.09 12.99
N ASN A 263 -10.56 15.38 13.52
CA ASN A 263 -11.45 16.39 12.93
C ASN A 263 -10.83 17.79 12.94
N TYR A 264 -10.17 18.16 14.05
CA TYR A 264 -9.49 19.46 14.14
C TYR A 264 -8.34 19.56 13.14
N ILE A 265 -7.54 18.51 12.98
CA ILE A 265 -6.52 18.44 11.93
C ILE A 265 -7.19 18.67 10.56
N GLY A 266 -8.27 17.94 10.26
CA GLY A 266 -9.02 18.09 9.01
C GLY A 266 -9.48 19.53 8.74
N ILE A 267 -10.07 20.18 9.74
CA ILE A 267 -10.52 21.60 9.64
C ILE A 267 -9.31 22.51 9.39
N SER A 268 -8.22 22.36 10.16
CA SER A 268 -7.03 23.20 10.07
C SER A 268 -6.36 23.16 8.71
N ILE A 269 -6.41 22.00 8.03
CA ILE A 269 -5.82 21.84 6.70
C ILE A 269 -6.83 22.11 5.55
N GLY A 270 -8.05 22.54 5.90
CA GLY A 270 -9.09 22.84 4.92
C GLY A 270 -9.61 21.61 4.18
N GLN A 271 -9.85 20.52 4.91
CA GLN A 271 -10.44 19.30 4.36
C GLN A 271 -11.83 19.53 3.78
N VAL A 272 -12.10 18.88 2.65
CA VAL A 272 -13.39 18.90 1.97
C VAL A 272 -13.99 17.51 1.98
N TYR A 273 -15.27 17.39 2.34
CA TYR A 273 -16.01 16.15 2.29
C TYR A 273 -16.81 16.06 0.99
N ASN A 274 -16.74 14.91 0.34
CA ASN A 274 -17.40 14.65 -0.94
C ASN A 274 -18.72 13.89 -0.73
N LYS A 275 -19.61 13.96 -1.74
CA LYS A 275 -20.92 13.29 -1.72
C LYS A 275 -20.84 11.77 -1.59
N ASP A 276 -19.76 11.16 -2.06
CA ASP A 276 -19.50 9.73 -1.95
C ASP A 276 -19.01 9.29 -0.55
N GLY A 277 -18.95 10.23 0.41
CA GLY A 277 -18.47 9.97 1.76
C GLY A 277 -16.95 9.95 1.90
N SER A 278 -16.20 10.21 0.84
CA SER A 278 -14.76 10.41 0.93
C SER A 278 -14.42 11.82 1.45
N ALA A 279 -13.17 12.00 1.90
CA ALA A 279 -12.66 13.29 2.31
C ALA A 279 -11.29 13.55 1.67
N THR A 280 -11.05 14.80 1.28
CA THR A 280 -9.83 15.22 0.58
C THR A 280 -9.20 16.44 1.24
N ALA A 281 -7.87 16.45 1.32
CA ALA A 281 -7.10 17.59 1.81
C ALA A 281 -5.69 17.54 1.21
N THR A 282 -4.99 18.67 1.14
CA THR A 282 -3.63 18.71 0.62
C THR A 282 -2.62 18.43 1.72
N LEU A 283 -1.66 17.54 1.43
CA LEU A 283 -0.59 17.22 2.40
C LEU A 283 0.28 18.45 2.70
N ARG A 284 0.45 19.37 1.76
CA ARG A 284 1.21 20.61 2.00
C ARG A 284 0.70 21.37 3.22
N ARG A 285 -0.62 21.59 3.30
CA ARG A 285 -1.23 22.23 4.48
C ARG A 285 -1.06 21.37 5.75
N GLY A 286 -1.03 20.06 5.57
CA GLY A 286 -0.74 19.13 6.68
C GLY A 286 0.66 19.28 7.24
N LEU A 287 1.66 19.51 6.39
CA LEU A 287 3.03 19.78 6.83
C LEU A 287 3.16 21.13 7.54
N ASP A 288 2.49 22.16 7.04
CA ASP A 288 2.42 23.45 7.71
C ASP A 288 1.78 23.30 9.12
N PHE A 289 0.67 22.56 9.21
CA PHE A 289 0.04 22.22 10.50
C PHE A 289 1.00 21.49 11.47
N LEU A 290 1.72 20.46 11.00
CA LEU A 290 2.68 19.72 11.82
C LEU A 290 3.82 20.63 12.29
N SER A 291 4.34 21.48 11.41
CA SER A 291 5.40 22.42 11.73
C SER A 291 4.97 23.41 12.80
N ASP A 292 3.76 23.97 12.69
CA ASP A 292 3.20 24.87 13.67
C ASP A 292 2.96 24.20 15.02
N TYR A 293 2.42 22.96 14.99
CA TYR A 293 2.07 22.21 16.19
C TYR A 293 3.29 21.64 16.93
N LEU A 294 4.26 21.06 16.20
CA LEU A 294 5.48 20.49 16.76
C LEU A 294 6.57 21.52 17.01
N GLY A 295 6.38 22.75 16.50
CA GLY A 295 7.35 23.83 16.56
C GLY A 295 8.37 23.76 15.42
N ARG A 296 9.26 24.74 15.33
CA ARG A 296 10.26 24.90 14.26
C ARG A 296 11.32 23.79 14.18
N SER A 297 11.23 22.81 15.08
CA SER A 297 12.14 21.65 15.07
C SER A 297 11.80 20.61 14.00
N LEU A 298 10.62 20.68 13.36
CA LEU A 298 10.25 19.77 12.28
C LEU A 298 10.76 20.29 10.95
N GLY A 299 11.65 19.53 10.33
CA GLY A 299 12.07 19.69 8.94
C GLY A 299 11.51 18.59 8.05
N TYR A 300 11.57 18.80 6.73
CA TYR A 300 11.33 17.74 5.76
C TYR A 300 12.11 17.97 4.47
N ASP A 301 12.40 16.88 3.75
CA ASP A 301 12.88 16.90 2.37
C ASP A 301 12.02 16.01 1.46
N GLN A 302 12.14 16.20 0.15
CA GLN A 302 11.38 15.47 -0.87
C GLN A 302 12.29 14.53 -1.69
N ASN A 303 13.45 14.17 -1.17
CA ASN A 303 14.41 13.35 -1.89
C ASN A 303 14.15 11.86 -1.65
N TRP A 304 13.77 11.15 -2.70
CA TRP A 304 13.58 9.70 -2.68
C TRP A 304 14.79 8.92 -2.18
N ASN A 305 16.00 9.39 -2.48
CA ASN A 305 17.24 8.75 -2.02
C ASN A 305 17.42 8.82 -0.49
N ASN A 306 16.72 9.73 0.16
CA ASN A 306 16.79 9.90 1.59
C ASN A 306 15.77 9.04 2.36
N VAL A 307 14.79 8.41 1.70
CA VAL A 307 13.71 7.66 2.38
C VAL A 307 14.29 6.60 3.32
N SER A 308 15.11 5.68 2.80
CA SER A 308 15.71 4.61 3.62
C SER A 308 16.67 5.17 4.67
N ARG A 309 17.43 6.23 4.34
CA ARG A 309 18.34 6.89 5.29
C ARG A 309 17.55 7.54 6.42
N ASN A 310 16.50 8.27 6.12
CA ASN A 310 15.62 8.89 7.12
C ASN A 310 15.02 7.87 8.08
N MET A 311 14.59 6.72 7.55
CA MET A 311 14.06 5.64 8.37
C MET A 311 15.12 4.95 9.25
N LYS A 312 16.37 4.87 8.78
CA LYS A 312 17.48 4.23 9.53
C LYS A 312 18.05 5.12 10.61
N ALA A 313 18.36 6.35 10.24
CA ALA A 313 19.21 7.23 11.03
C ALA A 313 18.46 7.91 12.18
N ASN A 314 17.19 8.26 11.96
CA ASN A 314 16.46 9.10 12.89
C ASN A 314 15.53 8.28 13.79
N SER A 315 15.61 8.51 15.11
CA SER A 315 14.69 7.88 16.08
C SER A 315 13.22 8.17 15.76
N HIS A 316 12.93 9.30 15.10
CA HIS A 316 11.61 9.77 14.70
C HIS A 316 11.45 9.88 13.17
N GLY A 317 12.41 9.40 12.38
CA GLY A 317 12.35 9.49 10.92
C GLY A 317 11.17 8.70 10.36
N ILE A 318 10.24 9.41 9.73
CA ILE A 318 9.05 8.87 9.07
C ILE A 318 8.88 9.54 7.72
N THR A 319 8.33 8.85 6.76
CA THR A 319 8.10 9.41 5.44
C THR A 319 6.62 9.38 5.12
N LEU A 320 6.06 10.53 4.74
CA LEU A 320 4.74 10.61 4.16
C LEU A 320 4.85 10.50 2.64
N LEU A 321 4.00 9.65 2.07
CA LEU A 321 3.84 9.49 0.63
C LEU A 321 2.54 10.16 0.23
N SER A 322 2.61 11.12 -0.67
CA SER A 322 1.44 11.79 -1.23
C SER A 322 1.28 11.44 -2.70
N VAL A 323 0.04 11.26 -3.09
CA VAL A 323 -0.35 11.07 -4.48
C VAL A 323 -1.43 12.09 -4.79
N GLY A 324 -1.07 13.04 -5.62
CA GLY A 324 -1.98 14.09 -6.07
C GLY A 324 -2.97 13.61 -7.12
N GLU A 325 -3.70 14.55 -7.68
CA GLU A 325 -4.63 14.29 -8.77
C GLU A 325 -3.90 13.73 -9.99
N GLN A 326 -4.14 12.46 -10.29
CA GLN A 326 -3.42 11.76 -11.35
C GLN A 326 -4.18 11.84 -12.66
N ASN A 327 -3.52 12.37 -13.69
CA ASN A 327 -4.07 12.47 -15.04
C ASN A 327 -3.81 11.24 -15.93
N ASN A 328 -3.48 10.06 -15.33
CA ASN A 328 -3.15 8.87 -16.11
C ASN A 328 -4.32 7.87 -16.20
N ASP A 329 -5.51 8.37 -16.56
CA ASP A 329 -6.72 7.54 -16.71
C ASP A 329 -6.52 6.39 -17.71
N ALA A 330 -5.71 6.62 -18.75
CA ALA A 330 -5.40 5.60 -19.73
C ALA A 330 -4.68 4.39 -19.11
N LEU A 331 -3.74 4.62 -18.21
CA LEU A 331 -3.03 3.55 -17.49
C LEU A 331 -4.00 2.76 -16.60
N TRP A 332 -4.78 3.43 -15.76
CA TRP A 332 -5.75 2.78 -14.87
C TRP A 332 -6.76 1.93 -15.64
N LYS A 333 -7.26 2.45 -16.77
CA LYS A 333 -8.14 1.68 -17.65
C LYS A 333 -7.46 0.44 -18.20
N ARG A 334 -6.18 0.53 -18.59
CA ARG A 334 -5.40 -0.62 -19.07
C ARG A 334 -5.21 -1.67 -17.97
N LEU A 335 -4.92 -1.24 -16.75
CA LEU A 335 -4.74 -2.13 -15.60
C LEU A 335 -6.03 -2.84 -15.16
N GLY A 336 -7.19 -2.37 -15.64
CA GLY A 336 -8.48 -2.91 -15.20
C GLY A 336 -8.77 -2.66 -13.72
N ILE A 337 -8.13 -1.65 -13.12
CA ILE A 337 -8.31 -1.23 -11.74
C ILE A 337 -9.01 0.12 -11.74
N GLU A 338 -10.08 0.24 -10.96
CA GLU A 338 -10.75 1.53 -10.81
C GLU A 338 -9.80 2.53 -10.15
N ARG A 339 -9.58 3.66 -10.84
CA ARG A 339 -8.74 4.74 -10.32
C ARG A 339 -9.28 5.24 -8.96
N PRO A 340 -8.42 5.46 -7.97
CA PRO A 340 -8.81 6.14 -6.75
C PRO A 340 -9.38 7.54 -7.05
N LYS A 341 -10.55 7.86 -6.51
CA LYS A 341 -11.24 9.14 -6.77
C LYS A 341 -10.76 10.30 -5.89
N SER A 342 -9.85 10.04 -4.95
CA SER A 342 -9.34 11.09 -4.07
C SER A 342 -8.42 12.05 -4.82
N SER A 343 -8.59 13.35 -4.57
CA SER A 343 -7.72 14.40 -5.12
C SER A 343 -6.31 14.35 -4.52
N GLU A 344 -6.18 13.85 -3.30
CA GLU A 344 -4.89 13.61 -2.65
C GLU A 344 -5.01 12.44 -1.66
N ILE A 345 -4.12 11.47 -1.81
CA ILE A 345 -3.99 10.31 -0.93
C ILE A 345 -2.69 10.46 -0.17
N CYS A 346 -2.75 10.33 1.15
CA CYS A 346 -1.57 10.33 2.00
C CYS A 346 -1.39 8.95 2.65
N LEU A 347 -0.19 8.40 2.51
CA LEU A 347 0.25 7.15 3.08
C LEU A 347 1.46 7.42 3.97
N LEU A 348 1.66 6.58 4.96
CA LEU A 348 2.81 6.65 5.83
C LEU A 348 3.74 5.49 5.54
N LEU A 349 5.00 5.80 5.16
CA LEU A 349 6.08 4.82 5.04
C LEU A 349 6.89 4.87 6.32
N ASP A 350 6.97 3.77 7.06
CA ASP A 350 7.67 3.75 8.35
C ASP A 350 8.55 2.53 8.57
N GLY A 351 8.78 1.76 7.52
CA GLY A 351 9.70 0.65 7.51
C GLY A 351 10.07 0.22 6.11
N PHE A 352 11.14 -0.54 5.97
CA PHE A 352 11.52 -1.13 4.70
C PHE A 352 12.26 -2.45 4.90
N GLU A 353 12.23 -3.28 3.86
CA GLU A 353 13.01 -4.50 3.75
C GLU A 353 13.78 -4.47 2.44
N GLN A 354 15.07 -4.85 2.49
CA GLN A 354 15.86 -5.11 1.28
C GLN A 354 15.99 -6.62 1.10
N LYS A 355 15.48 -7.13 -0.02
CA LYS A 355 15.46 -8.56 -0.31
C LYS A 355 15.82 -8.83 -1.75
N ASN A 356 16.83 -9.66 -1.98
CA ASN A 356 17.28 -10.03 -3.33
C ASN A 356 17.55 -8.83 -4.24
N GLY A 357 18.08 -7.73 -3.67
CA GLY A 357 18.31 -6.47 -4.40
C GLY A 357 17.04 -5.63 -4.66
N ALA A 358 15.87 -6.06 -4.18
CA ALA A 358 14.65 -5.26 -4.16
C ALA A 358 14.50 -4.53 -2.83
N THR A 359 13.89 -3.36 -2.86
CA THR A 359 13.45 -2.64 -1.67
C THR A 359 11.95 -2.69 -1.58
N LEU A 360 11.42 -3.20 -0.47
CA LEU A 360 10.00 -3.16 -0.16
C LEU A 360 9.78 -2.16 0.97
N PHE A 361 8.88 -1.19 0.78
CA PHE A 361 8.49 -0.26 1.84
C PHE A 361 7.26 -0.80 2.58
N TYR A 362 7.30 -0.72 3.91
CA TYR A 362 6.09 -0.89 4.71
C TYR A 362 5.22 0.35 4.59
N VAL A 363 4.00 0.15 4.13
CA VAL A 363 3.01 1.20 3.92
C VAL A 363 1.91 1.05 4.96
N ASN A 364 1.77 2.05 5.82
CA ASN A 364 0.59 2.23 6.64
C ASN A 364 -0.39 3.11 5.85
N SER A 365 -1.43 2.48 5.39
CA SER A 365 -2.36 3.07 4.40
C SER A 365 -3.37 4.05 5.01
N GLY A 366 -3.45 4.13 6.34
CA GLY A 366 -4.54 4.86 7.00
C GLY A 366 -5.92 4.22 6.79
N CYS A 367 -5.95 2.93 6.45
CA CYS A 367 -7.18 2.16 6.22
C CYS A 367 -7.43 1.09 7.28
N GLY A 368 -6.76 1.21 8.43
CA GLY A 368 -6.67 0.13 9.40
C GLY A 368 -5.73 -0.99 8.91
N GLU A 369 -5.80 -2.15 9.55
CA GLU A 369 -4.88 -3.24 9.28
C GLU A 369 -5.03 -3.87 7.89
N LYS A 370 -6.18 -3.74 7.25
CA LYS A 370 -6.57 -4.50 6.05
C LYS A 370 -5.77 -4.17 4.79
N ALA A 371 -5.18 -2.98 4.73
CA ALA A 371 -4.48 -2.50 3.53
C ALA A 371 -3.01 -2.18 3.79
N ASN A 372 -2.54 -2.39 5.02
CA ASN A 372 -1.15 -2.22 5.38
C ASN A 372 -0.32 -3.41 4.89
N GLY A 373 0.91 -3.13 4.50
CA GLY A 373 1.80 -4.19 4.01
C GLY A 373 3.10 -3.68 3.43
N TYR A 374 3.88 -4.61 2.94
CA TYR A 374 5.11 -4.32 2.22
C TYR A 374 4.83 -4.27 0.74
N TYR A 375 5.32 -3.23 0.07
CA TYR A 375 5.16 -3.03 -1.37
C TYR A 375 6.50 -2.72 -2.01
N LEU A 376 6.76 -3.35 -3.15
CA LEU A 376 7.96 -3.12 -3.93
C LEU A 376 8.06 -1.66 -4.34
N TYR A 377 9.18 -1.04 -4.01
CA TYR A 377 9.53 0.27 -4.54
C TYR A 377 10.11 0.14 -5.96
N ASP A 378 9.50 0.83 -6.89
CA ASP A 378 9.96 0.95 -8.27
C ASP A 378 10.10 2.45 -8.61
N ASP A 379 11.31 2.91 -8.84
CA ASP A 379 11.62 4.32 -9.11
C ASP A 379 10.95 4.85 -10.38
N LYS A 380 10.72 4.01 -11.38
CA LYS A 380 10.05 4.37 -12.63
C LYS A 380 8.55 4.62 -12.46
N ILE A 381 7.95 3.99 -11.44
CA ILE A 381 6.52 4.03 -11.18
C ILE A 381 6.19 5.03 -10.08
N TRP A 382 6.95 5.04 -8.99
CA TRP A 382 6.67 5.83 -7.80
C TRP A 382 7.10 7.29 -7.97
N GLN A 383 8.27 7.52 -8.58
CA GLN A 383 8.76 8.89 -8.80
C GLN A 383 8.05 9.58 -9.96
N GLU A 384 8.00 10.89 -9.90
CA GLU A 384 7.65 11.75 -11.02
C GLU A 384 8.80 11.73 -12.04
N VAL A 385 8.94 10.64 -12.78
CA VAL A 385 9.85 10.59 -13.92
C VAL A 385 9.11 11.25 -15.07
N ALA A 386 9.49 12.48 -15.41
CA ALA A 386 8.93 13.20 -16.54
C ALA A 386 8.93 12.30 -17.78
N ARG A 387 7.72 11.93 -18.28
CA ARG A 387 7.45 11.14 -19.48
C ARG A 387 7.32 9.62 -19.32
N SER A 388 7.36 9.03 -18.14
CA SER A 388 6.99 7.61 -18.03
C SER A 388 5.47 7.43 -18.17
N PRO A 389 4.99 6.67 -19.17
CA PRO A 389 3.55 6.39 -19.31
C PRO A 389 3.00 5.52 -18.17
N TYR A 390 3.87 5.01 -17.31
CA TYR A 390 3.54 4.16 -16.17
C TYR A 390 3.64 4.88 -14.83
N SER A 391 4.19 6.09 -14.78
CA SER A 391 4.37 6.84 -13.54
C SER A 391 3.03 7.18 -12.88
N LEU A 392 3.00 7.05 -11.55
CA LEU A 392 1.88 7.44 -10.69
C LEU A 392 2.11 8.79 -10.01
N ASN A 393 3.23 9.49 -10.32
CA ASN A 393 3.54 10.82 -9.82
C ASN A 393 3.45 10.95 -8.29
N MET A 394 4.01 9.98 -7.58
CA MET A 394 4.04 10.00 -6.12
C MET A 394 5.14 10.94 -5.61
N LYS A 395 4.87 11.62 -4.50
CA LYS A 395 5.80 12.52 -3.82
C LYS A 395 6.07 12.03 -2.41
N VAL A 396 7.32 12.08 -1.98
CA VAL A 396 7.72 11.75 -0.62
C VAL A 396 8.01 13.02 0.17
N TYR A 397 7.77 12.93 1.48
CA TYR A 397 8.12 13.95 2.46
C TYR A 397 8.77 13.24 3.64
N ASN A 398 10.11 13.25 3.65
CA ASN A 398 10.91 12.66 4.73
C ASN A 398 10.92 13.61 5.90
N LEU A 399 10.20 13.27 6.96
CA LEU A 399 10.08 14.10 8.16
C LEU A 399 11.22 13.78 9.14
N TYR A 400 11.80 14.81 9.73
CA TYR A 400 12.86 14.69 10.75
C TYR A 400 12.78 15.84 11.73
N THR A 401 13.35 15.67 12.91
CA THR A 401 13.55 16.76 13.86
C THR A 401 14.95 17.36 13.65
N THR A 402 15.09 18.66 13.84
CA THR A 402 16.40 19.35 13.72
C THR A 402 17.42 18.85 14.74
N THR A 403 16.96 18.34 15.89
CA THR A 403 17.80 17.68 16.90
C THR A 403 18.39 16.36 16.42
N ASP A 404 17.78 15.72 15.42
CA ASP A 404 18.30 14.47 14.82
C ASP A 404 19.41 14.76 13.77
N TYR A 405 19.59 16.01 13.36
CA TYR A 405 20.61 16.40 12.37
C TYR A 405 21.98 16.72 12.99
N ASP A 406 22.02 17.04 14.29
CA ASP A 406 23.26 17.37 14.99
C ASP A 406 24.08 16.13 15.40
N GLU A 407 23.58 14.92 15.12
CA GLU A 407 24.28 13.66 15.37
C GLU A 407 24.99 13.07 14.12
N PHE A 408 25.19 13.87 13.05
CA PHE A 408 25.84 13.41 11.79
C PHE A 408 27.17 14.12 11.52
#